data_5f1bd5e917f50dd1043a8dd7408e6fc6
#
_entry.id   5f1bd5e917f50dd1043a8dd7408e6fc6
#
_cell.length_a   1.000
_cell.length_b   1.000
_cell.length_c   1.000
_cell.angle_alpha   90.00
_cell.angle_beta   90.00
_cell.angle_gamma   90.00
#
_symmetry.space_group_name_H-M   'P 1'
#
loop_
_entity.id
_entity.type
_entity.pdbx_description
1 polymer ?
#
loop_
_entity_poly.entity_id
_entity_poly.type
_entity_poly.pdbx_seq_one_letter_code
_entity_poly.pdbx_strand_id
1 'polypeptide(L)'
;MADKLNKRQEAFLTNLLLTGNVAKASELANIAKGTGYEYLKNATFKRIYRERRSEQLKETTALLKNASIKAVNVLTGIMEDETVSPYARVQASNTVLQMAYKAVETLEVVEQLEMLEAKLLNESETN
;
A
#
# COMPACT_ATOMS: atom_id res chain seq x y z
N MET A 1 10.46 -4.17 27.94
CA MET A 1 9.52 -3.18 28.52
C MET A 1 9.61 -1.79 27.88
N ALA A 2 10.61 -1.56 27.06
CA ALA A 2 10.81 -0.29 26.34
C ALA A 2 10.05 -0.17 25.00
N ASP A 3 9.09 -1.04 24.75
CA ASP A 3 8.47 -1.17 23.42
C ASP A 3 7.14 -0.40 23.26
N LYS A 4 6.88 0.55 24.14
CA LYS A 4 5.68 1.39 24.03
C LYS A 4 6.05 2.85 23.80
N LEU A 5 5.34 3.47 22.89
CA LEU A 5 5.43 4.91 22.67
C LEU A 5 4.75 5.66 23.82
N ASN A 6 5.29 6.82 24.17
CA ASN A 6 4.60 7.72 25.08
C ASN A 6 3.44 8.44 24.38
N LYS A 7 2.58 9.12 25.14
CA LYS A 7 1.39 9.80 24.60
C LYS A 7 1.69 10.80 23.48
N ARG A 8 2.80 11.54 23.58
CA ARG A 8 3.19 12.52 22.56
C ARG A 8 3.67 11.84 21.27
N GLN A 9 4.43 10.76 21.42
CA GLN A 9 4.87 9.94 20.30
C GLN A 9 3.69 9.25 19.61
N GLU A 10 2.72 8.74 20.37
CA GLU A 10 1.49 8.16 19.83
C GLU A 10 0.67 9.18 19.05
N ALA A 11 0.47 10.39 19.59
CA ALA A 11 -0.24 11.45 18.89
C ALA A 11 0.48 11.87 17.60
N PHE A 12 1.80 12.00 17.64
CA PHE A 12 2.58 12.31 16.46
C PHE A 12 2.51 11.19 15.40
N LEU A 13 2.64 9.94 15.82
CA LEU A 13 2.55 8.78 14.93
C LEU A 13 1.20 8.70 14.23
N THR A 14 0.09 8.86 14.96
CA THR A 14 -1.26 8.86 14.41
C THR A 14 -1.42 9.95 13.33
N ASN A 15 -0.98 11.16 13.63
CA ASN A 15 -1.05 12.27 12.69
C ASN A 15 -0.09 12.10 11.50
N LEU A 16 1.06 11.47 11.70
CA LEU A 16 2.00 11.16 10.62
C LEU A 16 1.42 10.12 9.63
N LEU A 17 0.74 9.11 10.14
CA LEU A 17 0.04 8.11 9.32
C LEU A 17 -1.10 8.74 8.50
N LEU A 18 -1.80 9.73 9.06
CA LEU A 18 -2.89 10.43 8.38
C LEU A 18 -2.41 11.43 7.32
N THR A 19 -1.35 12.17 7.63
CA THR A 19 -0.93 13.31 6.79
C THR A 19 0.23 13.00 5.86
N GLY A 20 1.05 12.01 6.19
CA GLY A 20 2.30 11.72 5.48
C GLY A 20 3.34 12.85 5.55
N ASN A 21 3.13 13.86 6.39
CA ASN A 21 3.95 15.07 6.47
C ASN A 21 4.37 15.36 7.91
N VAL A 22 5.69 15.37 8.14
CA VAL A 22 6.27 15.56 9.49
C VAL A 22 5.90 16.91 10.10
N ALA A 23 5.93 17.98 9.33
CA ALA A 23 5.63 19.33 9.83
C ALA A 23 4.16 19.41 10.30
N LYS A 24 3.24 18.94 9.46
CA LYS A 24 1.81 18.96 9.76
C LYS A 24 1.43 18.00 10.89
N ALA A 25 2.04 16.82 10.91
CA ALA A 25 1.85 15.87 12.00
C ALA A 25 2.35 16.40 13.35
N SER A 26 3.49 17.11 13.35
CA SER A 26 4.04 17.76 14.55
C SER A 26 3.11 18.87 15.07
N GLU A 27 2.61 19.70 14.18
CA GLU A 27 1.64 20.75 14.50
C GLU A 27 0.38 20.16 15.14
N LEU A 28 -0.22 19.15 14.51
CA LEU A 28 -1.42 18.47 15.01
C LEU A 28 -1.20 17.73 16.34
N ALA A 29 0.00 17.23 16.57
CA ALA A 29 0.40 16.58 17.82
C ALA A 29 0.87 17.58 18.89
N ASN A 30 0.85 18.86 18.59
CA ASN A 30 1.31 19.94 19.49
C ASN A 30 2.75 19.73 19.99
N ILE A 31 3.65 19.37 19.09
CA ILE A 31 5.09 19.25 19.32
C ILE A 31 5.87 20.10 18.32
N ALA A 32 7.09 20.46 18.68
CA ALA A 32 7.98 21.13 17.74
C ALA A 32 8.35 20.22 16.56
N LYS A 33 8.48 20.78 15.36
CA LYS A 33 8.87 20.05 14.16
C LYS A 33 10.19 19.27 14.33
N GLY A 34 11.17 19.86 15.03
CA GLY A 34 12.43 19.20 15.36
C GLY A 34 12.22 17.94 16.23
N THR A 35 11.30 18.00 17.18
CA THR A 35 10.94 16.84 18.00
C THR A 35 10.35 15.70 17.14
N GLY A 36 9.53 16.02 16.16
CA GLY A 36 9.03 15.04 15.20
C GLY A 36 10.15 14.33 14.45
N TYR A 37 11.14 15.05 13.96
CA TYR A 37 12.31 14.47 13.33
C TYR A 37 13.18 13.62 14.29
N GLU A 38 13.31 14.03 15.55
CA GLU A 38 14.01 13.22 16.56
C GLU A 38 13.28 11.90 16.84
N TYR A 39 11.94 11.91 16.89
CA TYR A 39 11.17 10.67 17.02
C TYR A 39 11.43 9.71 15.85
N LEU A 40 11.54 10.23 14.64
CA LEU A 40 11.85 9.43 13.45
C LEU A 40 13.25 8.81 13.46
N LYS A 41 14.18 9.31 14.27
CA LYS A 41 15.50 8.70 14.47
C LYS A 41 15.49 7.57 15.49
N ASN A 42 14.49 7.54 16.37
CA ASN A 42 14.37 6.52 17.40
C ASN A 42 14.02 5.16 16.81
N ALA A 43 14.79 4.12 17.16
CA ALA A 43 14.63 2.77 16.60
C ALA A 43 13.26 2.15 16.91
N THR A 44 12.77 2.29 18.14
CA THR A 44 11.46 1.79 18.56
C THR A 44 10.33 2.50 17.82
N PHE A 45 10.40 3.82 17.70
CA PHE A 45 9.43 4.60 16.94
C PHE A 45 9.39 4.18 15.47
N LYS A 46 10.55 4.04 14.82
CA LYS A 46 10.65 3.57 13.43
C LYS A 46 10.01 2.21 13.22
N ARG A 47 10.26 1.27 14.13
CA ARG A 47 9.70 -0.07 14.05
C ARG A 47 8.18 -0.03 14.12
N ILE A 48 7.63 0.63 15.13
CA ILE A 48 6.17 0.75 15.32
C ILE A 48 5.53 1.51 14.15
N TYR A 49 6.16 2.59 13.65
CA TYR A 49 5.69 3.32 12.49
C TYR A 49 5.61 2.44 11.24
N ARG A 50 6.64 1.63 10.97
CA ARG A 50 6.65 0.70 9.84
C ARG A 50 5.57 -0.37 9.96
N GLU A 51 5.40 -0.94 11.14
CA GLU A 51 4.36 -1.94 11.41
C GLU A 51 2.96 -1.36 11.15
N ARG A 52 2.62 -0.23 11.74
CA ARG A 52 1.30 0.40 11.56
C ARG A 52 1.06 0.87 10.13
N ARG A 53 2.08 1.41 9.48
CA ARG A 53 2.00 1.78 8.06
C ARG A 53 1.74 0.56 7.16
N SER A 54 2.41 -0.54 7.44
CA SER A 54 2.21 -1.79 6.72
C SER A 54 0.79 -2.34 6.90
N GLU A 55 0.27 -2.32 8.13
CA GLU A 55 -1.12 -2.72 8.42
C GLU A 55 -2.13 -1.84 7.69
N GLN A 56 -1.97 -0.53 7.76
CA GLN A 56 -2.83 0.43 7.04
C GLN A 56 -2.80 0.19 5.53
N LEU A 57 -1.63 -0.09 4.96
CA LEU A 57 -1.47 -0.40 3.55
C LEU A 57 -2.17 -1.72 3.17
N LYS A 58 -2.08 -2.74 4.02
CA LYS A 58 -2.79 -4.02 3.83
C LYS A 58 -4.31 -3.84 3.85
N GLU A 59 -4.84 -3.07 4.79
CA GLU A 59 -6.27 -2.74 4.87
C GLU A 59 -6.75 -1.98 3.64
N THR A 60 -6.01 -0.94 3.23
CA THR A 60 -6.32 -0.16 2.03
C THR A 60 -6.27 -1.02 0.77
N THR A 61 -5.27 -1.89 0.66
CA THR A 61 -5.13 -2.83 -0.46
C THR A 61 -6.30 -3.82 -0.51
N ALA A 62 -6.76 -4.31 0.64
CA ALA A 62 -7.92 -5.19 0.71
C ALA A 62 -9.21 -4.48 0.24
N LEU A 63 -9.40 -3.21 0.62
CA LEU A 63 -10.53 -2.40 0.14
C LEU A 63 -10.48 -2.16 -1.38
N LEU A 64 -9.29 -1.84 -1.91
CA LEU A 64 -9.10 -1.68 -3.35
C LEU A 64 -9.34 -2.98 -4.11
N LYS A 65 -8.89 -4.11 -3.56
CA LYS A 65 -9.13 -5.44 -4.13
C LYS A 65 -10.63 -5.76 -4.21
N ASN A 66 -11.39 -5.46 -3.16
CA ASN A 66 -12.85 -5.63 -3.16
C ASN A 66 -13.54 -4.70 -4.15
N ALA A 67 -13.11 -3.45 -4.24
CA ALA A 67 -13.64 -2.49 -5.21
C ALA A 67 -13.31 -2.89 -6.66
N SER A 68 -12.13 -3.47 -6.91
CA SER A 68 -11.75 -3.94 -8.24
C SER A 68 -12.62 -5.08 -8.76
N ILE A 69 -13.09 -5.97 -7.89
CA ILE A 69 -14.05 -7.02 -8.25
C ILE A 69 -15.34 -6.40 -8.80
N LYS A 70 -15.86 -5.38 -8.12
CA LYS A 70 -17.05 -4.66 -8.58
C LYS A 70 -16.81 -3.94 -9.90
N ALA A 71 -15.65 -3.31 -10.06
CA ALA A 71 -15.27 -2.64 -11.29
C ALA A 71 -15.20 -3.60 -12.47
N VAL A 72 -14.60 -4.77 -12.29
CA VAL A 72 -14.56 -5.83 -13.32
C VAL A 72 -15.96 -6.26 -13.70
N ASN A 73 -16.85 -6.46 -12.73
CA ASN A 73 -18.24 -6.84 -13.00
C ASN A 73 -18.99 -5.77 -13.81
N VAL A 74 -18.79 -4.48 -13.49
CA VAL A 74 -19.38 -3.37 -14.27
C VAL A 74 -18.86 -3.35 -15.69
N LEU A 75 -17.56 -3.46 -15.89
CA LEU A 75 -16.93 -3.47 -17.21
C LEU A 75 -17.40 -4.68 -18.05
N THR A 76 -17.46 -5.85 -17.44
CA THR A 76 -17.95 -7.07 -18.09
C THR A 76 -19.43 -6.92 -18.48
N GLY A 77 -20.25 -6.35 -17.61
CA GLY A 77 -21.66 -6.06 -17.93
C GLY A 77 -21.82 -5.12 -19.11
N ILE A 78 -21.01 -4.06 -19.20
CA ILE A 78 -20.99 -3.13 -20.34
C ILE A 78 -20.56 -3.84 -21.63
N MET A 79 -19.58 -4.73 -21.56
CA MET A 79 -19.11 -5.49 -22.72
C MET A 79 -20.20 -6.41 -23.30
N GLU A 80 -21.01 -7.02 -22.45
CA GLU A 80 -22.02 -8.00 -22.79
C GLU A 80 -23.38 -7.39 -23.17
N ASP A 81 -23.66 -6.17 -22.70
CA ASP A 81 -24.94 -5.50 -22.92
C ASP A 81 -25.04 -4.91 -24.34
N GLU A 82 -25.84 -5.56 -25.21
CA GLU A 82 -26.06 -5.12 -26.58
C GLU A 82 -26.83 -3.80 -26.69
N THR A 83 -27.47 -3.32 -25.63
CA THR A 83 -28.16 -2.02 -25.58
C THR A 83 -27.18 -0.86 -25.39
N VAL A 84 -25.99 -1.12 -24.89
CA VAL A 84 -24.93 -0.13 -24.72
C VAL A 84 -24.25 0.16 -26.07
N SER A 85 -23.87 1.41 -26.29
CA SER A 85 -23.23 1.80 -27.55
C SER A 85 -21.98 0.97 -27.85
N PRO A 86 -21.74 0.63 -29.15
CA PRO A 86 -20.53 -0.12 -29.54
C PRO A 86 -19.23 0.53 -29.08
N TYR A 87 -19.16 1.84 -29.07
CA TYR A 87 -18.00 2.59 -28.56
C TYR A 87 -17.73 2.31 -27.07
N ALA A 88 -18.75 2.40 -26.22
CA ALA A 88 -18.61 2.13 -24.81
C ALA A 88 -18.23 0.67 -24.53
N ARG A 89 -18.76 -0.28 -25.29
CA ARG A 89 -18.42 -1.71 -25.21
C ARG A 89 -16.97 -1.96 -25.58
N VAL A 90 -16.47 -1.32 -26.65
CA VAL A 90 -15.07 -1.41 -27.05
C VAL A 90 -14.14 -0.79 -26.00
N GLN A 91 -14.52 0.36 -25.44
CA GLN A 91 -13.73 0.99 -24.37
C GLN A 91 -13.65 0.12 -23.11
N ALA A 92 -14.75 -0.48 -22.69
CA ALA A 92 -14.75 -1.41 -21.55
C ALA A 92 -13.85 -2.62 -21.82
N SER A 93 -13.92 -3.20 -23.02
CA SER A 93 -13.08 -4.32 -23.46
C SER A 93 -11.59 -3.96 -23.44
N ASN A 94 -11.23 -2.80 -23.99
CA ASN A 94 -9.86 -2.30 -23.96
C ASN A 94 -9.34 -2.11 -22.53
N THR A 95 -10.17 -1.56 -21.65
CA THR A 95 -9.80 -1.36 -20.23
C THR A 95 -9.52 -2.71 -19.56
N VAL A 96 -10.37 -3.70 -19.75
CA VAL A 96 -10.18 -5.05 -19.20
C VAL A 96 -8.89 -5.67 -19.72
N LEU A 97 -8.62 -5.60 -21.02
CA LEU A 97 -7.40 -6.14 -21.61
C LEU A 97 -6.14 -5.45 -21.08
N GLN A 98 -6.14 -4.13 -20.98
CA GLN A 98 -5.01 -3.37 -20.43
C GLN A 98 -4.73 -3.75 -18.98
N MET A 99 -5.77 -3.88 -18.15
CA MET A 99 -5.61 -4.29 -16.75
C MET A 99 -5.14 -5.74 -16.63
N ALA A 100 -5.61 -6.63 -17.49
CA ALA A 100 -5.16 -8.02 -17.54
C ALA A 100 -3.67 -8.12 -17.86
N TYR A 101 -3.19 -7.40 -18.88
CA TYR A 101 -1.75 -7.35 -19.21
C TYR A 101 -0.90 -6.82 -18.06
N LYS A 102 -1.31 -5.72 -17.43
CA LYS A 102 -0.59 -5.17 -16.27
C LYS A 102 -0.55 -6.15 -15.09
N ALA A 103 -1.63 -6.86 -14.84
CA ALA A 103 -1.68 -7.86 -13.77
C ALA A 103 -0.72 -9.02 -14.04
N VAL A 104 -0.64 -9.50 -15.28
CA VAL A 104 0.31 -10.55 -15.68
C VAL A 104 1.76 -10.08 -15.52
N GLU A 105 2.11 -8.89 -16.03
CA GLU A 105 3.45 -8.32 -15.86
C GLU A 105 3.84 -8.17 -14.39
N THR A 106 2.92 -7.71 -13.54
CA THR A 106 3.15 -7.57 -12.09
C THR A 106 3.39 -8.93 -11.44
N LEU A 107 2.60 -9.95 -11.81
CA LEU A 107 2.76 -11.30 -11.30
C LEU A 107 4.12 -11.91 -11.66
N GLU A 108 4.55 -11.74 -12.91
CA GLU A 108 5.87 -12.20 -13.37
C GLU A 108 7.02 -11.55 -12.59
N VAL A 109 6.94 -10.25 -12.32
CA VAL A 109 7.94 -9.54 -11.51
C VAL A 109 7.97 -10.06 -10.08
N VAL A 110 6.81 -10.30 -9.46
CA VAL A 110 6.74 -10.87 -8.11
C VAL A 110 7.36 -12.25 -8.05
N GLU A 111 7.03 -13.13 -9.00
CA GLU A 111 7.61 -14.47 -9.09
C GLU A 111 9.14 -14.45 -9.26
N GLN A 112 9.66 -13.53 -10.08
CA GLN A 112 11.11 -13.35 -10.24
C GLN A 112 11.78 -12.88 -8.94
N LEU A 113 11.17 -11.97 -8.18
CA LEU A 113 11.67 -11.51 -6.90
C LEU A 113 11.69 -12.65 -5.86
N GLU A 114 10.64 -13.44 -5.78
CA GLU A 114 10.56 -14.60 -4.88
C GLU A 114 11.66 -15.64 -5.21
N MET A 115 11.92 -15.87 -6.49
CA MET A 115 13.02 -16.75 -6.93
C MET A 115 14.40 -16.21 -6.54
N LEU A 116 14.61 -14.89 -6.65
CA LEU A 116 15.86 -14.24 -6.25
C LEU A 116 16.07 -14.30 -4.74
N GLU A 117 15.03 -14.03 -3.97
CA GLU A 117 15.07 -14.14 -2.50
C GLU A 117 15.41 -15.57 -2.05
N ALA A 118 14.78 -16.57 -2.66
CA ALA A 118 15.07 -17.98 -2.37
C ALA A 118 16.53 -18.35 -2.68
N LYS A 119 17.10 -17.86 -3.78
CA LYS A 119 18.51 -18.07 -4.11
C LYS A 119 19.45 -17.44 -3.10
N LEU A 120 19.19 -16.18 -2.71
CA LEU A 120 20.01 -15.46 -1.74
C LEU A 120 20.00 -16.14 -0.36
N LEU A 121 18.85 -16.65 0.07
CA LEU A 121 18.73 -17.40 1.33
C LEU A 121 19.56 -18.69 1.29
N ASN A 122 19.46 -19.46 0.22
CA ASN A 122 20.24 -20.69 0.05
C ASN A 122 21.76 -20.44 0.01
N GLU A 123 22.19 -19.35 -0.62
CA GLU A 123 23.61 -18.96 -0.67
C GLU A 123 24.14 -18.52 0.70
N SER A 124 23.28 -17.88 1.52
CA SER A 124 23.65 -17.46 2.87
C SER A 124 23.75 -18.62 3.87
N GLU A 125 23.04 -19.73 3.63
CA GLU A 125 23.09 -20.93 4.47
C GLU A 125 24.28 -21.86 4.12
N THR A 126 24.90 -21.68 2.96
CA THR A 126 26.00 -22.50 2.47
C THR A 126 27.40 -21.90 2.74
N ASN A 127 27.50 -20.70 3.32
CA ASN A 127 28.74 -20.05 3.76
C ASN A 127 28.86 -20.01 5.27
#